data_f8eb422e8718979df03d20eddc76e3ca
#
_entry.id   f8eb422e8718979df03d20eddc76e3ca
#
_cell.length_a   1.000
_cell.length_b   1.000
_cell.length_c   1.000
_cell.angle_alpha   90.00
_cell.angle_beta   90.00
_cell.angle_gamma   90.00
#
_symmetry.space_group_name_H-M   'P 1'
#
loop_
_entity.id
_entity.type
_entity.pdbx_description
1 polymer ?
#
loop_
_entity_poly.entity_id
_entity_poly.type
_entity_poly.pdbx_seq_one_letter_code
_entity_poly.pdbx_strand_id
1 'polypeptide(L)'
;MKYLFSKILLIFIIASGFSQKTEKTGNIKFAHLTDLHVSVGNENDFLLQNIIKEINNSSHEFVVVTGDLTNRGADDELKQVDSILANLKIPYYVISGNHETNWSESAGLTYKKLWGNDRFVFSKGEYLFIGFPCGPYMKMGDGFVKHEDVLWLDKTLKDSLKNNNKKVLNFAHYPLDNSVSNYKEVLSVLEKYPTVVSFCGHGHTLTKYDFSGLSGVMGASITSRDGKTKSYNEVIISKDSISIYQKELEKPGVFRFSVPSKPSKIEIPKDNLGTDFPPFIKDIASIYSVPSFDKKNLYFTNSIGEIQSVNLKNKTLNWKIETGNSIYFSPTIVKNILVIGTIEGNLLGLDKESGKQKWTISVGGVLVGSPVVEDNKLYTASSTAFICIDAVNGQVIWQNKLPQSYSQGTPLIQGDKIIFGAWDTNLYCLNKNTGELIWKWNNGNDKQVLYSAGNVNVVSSKSRLYFVTPERFLTILELETGKTLLRTSKWKVRESMGKSQDGKWFYAKTMNGELLRVPLTDDLELSEENLVSQSKVLDLKLGYEHNPASILEHNNKIYLGSRKGEVIIVDSEKFEVIKEQHLGNSSVNGFSIDQKGRVWTSLIEGGIYLLD
;
A
#
# COMPACT_ATOMS: atom_id res chain seq x y z
N MET A 1 40.72 -19.90 2.76
CA MET A 1 40.34 -21.21 2.24
C MET A 1 38.82 -21.22 2.15
N LYS A 2 38.34 -20.87 0.98
CA LYS A 2 37.54 -21.65 0.01
C LYS A 2 36.28 -22.29 0.60
N TYR A 3 35.11 -21.71 0.27
CA TYR A 3 34.12 -22.38 -0.59
C TYR A 3 33.13 -21.34 -1.14
N LEU A 4 33.36 -21.01 -2.39
CA LEU A 4 32.42 -20.33 -3.29
C LEU A 4 31.55 -21.44 -3.91
N PHE A 5 30.24 -21.43 -3.74
CA PHE A 5 29.33 -22.24 -4.56
C PHE A 5 28.53 -21.31 -5.49
N SER A 6 29.05 -21.20 -6.70
CA SER A 6 28.37 -20.66 -7.87
C SER A 6 27.36 -21.71 -8.35
N LYS A 7 26.06 -21.37 -8.37
CA LYS A 7 25.06 -22.12 -9.13
C LYS A 7 24.92 -21.48 -10.51
N ILE A 8 25.61 -22.06 -11.47
CA ILE A 8 25.43 -21.81 -12.90
C ILE A 8 24.12 -22.48 -13.31
N LEU A 9 23.15 -21.67 -13.79
CA LEU A 9 21.92 -22.14 -14.42
C LEU A 9 22.24 -22.55 -15.86
N LEU A 10 22.30 -23.85 -16.13
CA LEU A 10 22.50 -24.41 -17.48
C LEU A 10 21.15 -24.39 -18.21
N ILE A 11 21.01 -23.51 -19.19
CA ILE A 11 19.89 -23.52 -20.14
C ILE A 11 20.21 -24.58 -21.19
N PHE A 12 19.54 -25.72 -21.14
CA PHE A 12 19.52 -26.70 -22.24
C PHE A 12 18.49 -26.26 -23.28
N ILE A 13 18.94 -25.74 -24.42
CA ILE A 13 18.12 -25.64 -25.62
C ILE A 13 18.17 -26.99 -26.32
N ILE A 14 17.14 -27.81 -26.14
CA ILE A 14 16.93 -28.98 -26.99
C ILE A 14 15.96 -28.57 -28.09
N ALA A 15 16.49 -28.29 -29.28
CA ALA A 15 15.72 -28.18 -30.51
C ALA A 15 15.34 -29.60 -30.97
N SER A 16 14.20 -30.09 -30.52
CA SER A 16 13.55 -31.29 -31.11
C SER A 16 12.31 -30.82 -31.86
N GLY A 17 12.30 -31.09 -33.16
CA GLY A 17 11.17 -30.85 -34.05
C GLY A 17 9.91 -31.55 -33.52
N PHE A 18 8.96 -30.76 -33.06
CA PHE A 18 7.64 -31.22 -32.67
C PHE A 18 6.72 -31.17 -33.88
N SER A 19 6.39 -32.35 -34.38
CA SER A 19 5.18 -32.60 -35.16
C SER A 19 3.98 -32.00 -34.43
N GLN A 20 3.25 -31.10 -35.05
CA GLN A 20 1.96 -30.63 -34.56
C GLN A 20 1.00 -31.80 -34.43
N LYS A 21 0.97 -32.48 -33.31
CA LYS A 21 -0.21 -33.19 -32.86
C LYS A 21 -1.23 -32.15 -32.50
N THR A 22 -2.30 -32.03 -33.27
CA THR A 22 -3.53 -31.35 -32.87
C THR A 22 -3.98 -31.98 -31.56
N GLU A 23 -3.66 -31.32 -30.42
CA GLU A 23 -4.24 -31.69 -29.14
C GLU A 23 -5.76 -31.55 -29.29
N LYS A 24 -6.49 -32.65 -29.07
CA LYS A 24 -7.92 -32.59 -28.87
C LYS A 24 -8.18 -31.54 -27.80
N THR A 25 -8.96 -30.52 -28.15
CA THR A 25 -9.38 -29.46 -27.23
C THR A 25 -10.24 -30.07 -26.11
N GLY A 26 -9.59 -30.64 -25.11
CA GLY A 26 -10.25 -31.06 -23.87
C GLY A 26 -10.59 -29.83 -23.04
N ASN A 27 -11.58 -29.95 -22.17
CA ASN A 27 -11.89 -28.91 -21.21
C ASN A 27 -10.68 -28.70 -20.29
N ILE A 28 -10.31 -27.42 -20.00
CA ILE A 28 -9.31 -27.08 -18.99
C ILE A 28 -10.01 -27.01 -17.64
N LYS A 29 -9.50 -27.73 -16.65
CA LYS A 29 -10.04 -27.75 -15.30
C LYS A 29 -9.01 -27.27 -14.29
N PHE A 30 -9.33 -26.24 -13.51
CA PHE A 30 -8.44 -25.71 -12.46
C PHE A 30 -9.19 -25.35 -11.18
N ALA A 31 -8.46 -25.29 -10.07
CA ALA A 31 -8.99 -24.79 -8.82
C ALA A 31 -8.66 -23.29 -8.66
N HIS A 32 -9.67 -22.49 -8.36
CA HIS A 32 -9.53 -21.09 -7.99
C HIS A 32 -9.73 -20.97 -6.49
N LEU A 33 -8.63 -20.69 -5.76
CA LEU A 33 -8.62 -20.44 -4.33
C LEU A 33 -8.49 -18.94 -4.10
N THR A 34 -9.13 -18.43 -3.06
CA THR A 34 -9.04 -17.04 -2.66
C THR A 34 -9.44 -16.88 -1.20
N ASP A 35 -9.00 -15.79 -0.57
CA ASP A 35 -9.41 -15.43 0.80
C ASP A 35 -9.21 -16.63 1.75
N LEU A 36 -7.97 -17.13 1.78
CA LEU A 36 -7.60 -18.29 2.58
C LEU A 36 -7.59 -17.97 4.08
N HIS A 37 -7.17 -16.76 4.45
CA HIS A 37 -7.10 -16.26 5.83
C HIS A 37 -6.48 -17.25 6.82
N VAL A 38 -5.35 -17.84 6.43
CA VAL A 38 -4.60 -18.77 7.27
C VAL A 38 -3.88 -18.00 8.38
N SER A 39 -4.04 -18.44 9.61
CA SER A 39 -3.11 -18.20 10.71
C SER A 39 -2.59 -19.53 11.21
N VAL A 40 -1.37 -19.56 11.70
CA VAL A 40 -0.74 -20.81 12.17
C VAL A 40 -1.62 -21.52 13.20
N GLY A 41 -2.10 -22.73 12.87
CA GLY A 41 -2.96 -23.53 13.72
C GLY A 41 -4.42 -23.11 13.80
N ASN A 42 -4.89 -22.15 12.98
CA ASN A 42 -6.32 -21.83 12.91
C ASN A 42 -7.08 -22.88 12.07
N GLU A 43 -8.40 -22.79 12.05
CA GLU A 43 -9.26 -23.70 11.29
C GLU A 43 -8.93 -23.72 9.80
N ASN A 44 -8.62 -22.55 9.22
CA ASN A 44 -8.30 -22.42 7.80
C ASN A 44 -6.94 -23.04 7.43
N ASP A 45 -6.00 -23.12 8.36
CA ASP A 45 -4.74 -23.88 8.19
C ASP A 45 -5.04 -25.35 7.89
N PHE A 46 -5.81 -26.01 8.76
CA PHE A 46 -6.21 -27.40 8.56
C PHE A 46 -7.13 -27.60 7.35
N LEU A 47 -8.02 -26.65 7.08
CA LEU A 47 -8.92 -26.70 5.94
C LEU A 47 -8.12 -26.64 4.63
N LEU A 48 -7.16 -25.73 4.50
CA LEU A 48 -6.31 -25.61 3.31
C LEU A 48 -5.52 -26.90 3.06
N GLN A 49 -4.95 -27.52 4.10
CA GLN A 49 -4.26 -28.80 3.97
C GLN A 49 -5.20 -29.89 3.39
N ASN A 50 -6.47 -29.95 3.80
CA ASN A 50 -7.45 -30.92 3.28
C ASN A 50 -7.86 -30.59 1.84
N ILE A 51 -8.03 -29.31 1.50
CA ILE A 51 -8.29 -28.87 0.11
C ILE A 51 -7.13 -29.30 -0.81
N ILE A 52 -5.87 -29.11 -0.40
CA ILE A 52 -4.70 -29.52 -1.18
C ILE A 52 -4.67 -31.04 -1.38
N LYS A 53 -4.99 -31.84 -0.35
CA LYS A 53 -5.10 -33.30 -0.48
C LYS A 53 -6.18 -33.71 -1.49
N GLU A 54 -7.34 -33.06 -1.48
CA GLU A 54 -8.43 -33.33 -2.42
C GLU A 54 -8.04 -32.92 -3.85
N ILE A 55 -7.45 -31.76 -4.04
CA ILE A 55 -6.97 -31.29 -5.36
C ILE A 55 -5.93 -32.26 -5.92
N ASN A 56 -5.00 -32.77 -5.12
CA ASN A 56 -3.98 -33.74 -5.54
C ASN A 56 -4.55 -35.09 -5.99
N ASN A 57 -5.77 -35.41 -5.58
CA ASN A 57 -6.49 -36.63 -5.98
C ASN A 57 -7.58 -36.37 -7.04
N SER A 58 -7.62 -35.18 -7.59
CA SER A 58 -8.62 -34.75 -8.58
C SER A 58 -8.01 -34.65 -10.00
N SER A 59 -8.82 -34.22 -10.96
CA SER A 59 -8.37 -33.95 -12.35
C SER A 59 -8.02 -32.49 -12.61
N HIS A 60 -7.78 -31.68 -11.60
CA HIS A 60 -7.32 -30.30 -11.78
C HIS A 60 -5.93 -30.27 -12.40
N GLU A 61 -5.71 -29.35 -13.32
CA GLU A 61 -4.44 -29.23 -14.05
C GLU A 61 -3.49 -28.23 -13.40
N PHE A 62 -4.03 -27.24 -12.68
CA PHE A 62 -3.29 -26.24 -11.91
C PHE A 62 -4.20 -25.58 -10.86
N VAL A 63 -3.60 -24.76 -10.00
CA VAL A 63 -4.29 -23.93 -9.00
C VAL A 63 -3.93 -22.48 -9.22
N VAL A 64 -4.92 -21.57 -9.10
CA VAL A 64 -4.67 -20.13 -9.00
C VAL A 64 -5.18 -19.64 -7.66
N VAL A 65 -4.34 -18.90 -6.92
CA VAL A 65 -4.67 -18.29 -5.63
C VAL A 65 -4.68 -16.79 -5.78
N THR A 66 -5.85 -16.18 -5.60
CA THR A 66 -6.05 -14.74 -5.80
C THR A 66 -6.06 -13.94 -4.50
N GLY A 67 -5.04 -14.13 -3.67
CA GLY A 67 -4.75 -13.28 -2.52
C GLY A 67 -5.54 -13.58 -1.26
N ASP A 68 -5.30 -12.76 -0.23
CA ASP A 68 -5.71 -12.94 1.16
C ASP A 68 -5.34 -14.36 1.65
N LEU A 69 -4.05 -14.66 1.46
CA LEU A 69 -3.47 -15.94 1.83
C LEU A 69 -3.49 -16.12 3.35
N THR A 70 -3.26 -15.03 4.04
CA THR A 70 -3.06 -14.95 5.49
C THR A 70 -4.15 -14.11 6.15
N ASN A 71 -4.30 -14.27 7.45
CA ASN A 71 -5.27 -13.49 8.20
C ASN A 71 -4.73 -12.11 8.61
N ARG A 72 -3.42 -11.97 8.80
CA ARG A 72 -2.78 -10.76 9.32
C ARG A 72 -1.60 -10.25 8.50
N GLY A 73 -1.25 -10.90 7.39
CA GLY A 73 -0.06 -10.56 6.61
C GLY A 73 1.27 -10.79 7.35
N ALA A 74 1.25 -11.60 8.40
CA ALA A 74 2.42 -11.91 9.21
C ALA A 74 3.38 -12.87 8.50
N ASP A 75 4.67 -12.73 8.76
CA ASP A 75 5.71 -13.52 8.10
C ASP A 75 5.65 -15.03 8.43
N ASP A 76 5.19 -15.40 9.62
CA ASP A 76 4.96 -16.77 10.03
C ASP A 76 3.74 -17.38 9.30
N GLU A 77 2.66 -16.61 9.14
CA GLU A 77 1.47 -17.03 8.39
C GLU A 77 1.81 -17.26 6.90
N LEU A 78 2.60 -16.37 6.28
CA LEU A 78 3.06 -16.53 4.89
C LEU A 78 3.88 -17.82 4.71
N LYS A 79 4.82 -18.10 5.61
CA LYS A 79 5.61 -19.34 5.60
C LYS A 79 4.75 -20.59 5.78
N GLN A 80 3.71 -20.51 6.62
CA GLN A 80 2.76 -21.60 6.81
C GLN A 80 1.99 -21.89 5.52
N VAL A 81 1.45 -20.86 4.85
CA VAL A 81 0.75 -21.03 3.56
C VAL A 81 1.69 -21.63 2.50
N ASP A 82 2.91 -21.12 2.38
CA ASP A 82 3.90 -21.65 1.45
C ASP A 82 4.19 -23.14 1.70
N SER A 83 4.38 -23.51 2.96
CA SER A 83 4.57 -24.91 3.38
C SER A 83 3.40 -25.82 2.98
N ILE A 84 2.17 -25.31 3.05
CA ILE A 84 0.99 -26.08 2.65
C ILE A 84 0.89 -26.18 1.12
N LEU A 85 1.02 -25.06 0.40
CA LEU A 85 0.94 -25.01 -1.07
C LEU A 85 2.06 -25.83 -1.73
N ALA A 86 3.23 -25.92 -1.11
CA ALA A 86 4.34 -26.77 -1.58
C ALA A 86 4.00 -28.27 -1.66
N ASN A 87 2.91 -28.73 -1.01
CA ASN A 87 2.41 -30.11 -1.13
C ASN A 87 1.56 -30.36 -2.37
N LEU A 88 1.24 -29.32 -3.19
CA LEU A 88 0.57 -29.50 -4.46
C LEU A 88 1.44 -30.30 -5.44
N LYS A 89 0.83 -31.30 -6.10
CA LYS A 89 1.48 -32.12 -7.13
C LYS A 89 1.33 -31.54 -8.54
N ILE A 90 0.55 -30.46 -8.68
CA ILE A 90 0.27 -29.74 -9.91
C ILE A 90 0.76 -28.29 -9.75
N PRO A 91 1.01 -27.56 -10.87
CA PRO A 91 1.45 -26.19 -10.80
C PRO A 91 0.45 -25.29 -10.06
N TYR A 92 0.97 -24.31 -9.31
CA TYR A 92 0.15 -23.29 -8.69
C TYR A 92 0.73 -21.89 -8.92
N TYR A 93 -0.16 -20.88 -8.93
CA TYR A 93 0.16 -19.49 -9.19
C TYR A 93 -0.51 -18.63 -8.13
N VAL A 94 0.23 -17.71 -7.55
CA VAL A 94 -0.21 -16.90 -6.40
C VAL A 94 -0.06 -15.42 -6.71
N ILE A 95 -1.06 -14.63 -6.35
CA ILE A 95 -0.94 -13.17 -6.21
C ILE A 95 -1.28 -12.76 -4.78
N SER A 96 -0.80 -11.60 -4.36
CA SER A 96 -1.10 -11.05 -3.04
C SER A 96 -2.50 -10.43 -2.99
N GLY A 97 -3.14 -10.48 -1.81
CA GLY A 97 -4.35 -9.73 -1.48
C GLY A 97 -4.04 -8.54 -0.57
N ASN A 98 -5.09 -7.89 -0.05
CA ASN A 98 -4.88 -6.75 0.85
C ASN A 98 -4.33 -7.16 2.22
N HIS A 99 -4.54 -8.38 2.66
CA HIS A 99 -3.93 -8.86 3.90
C HIS A 99 -2.42 -8.95 3.77
N GLU A 100 -1.89 -9.39 2.64
CA GLU A 100 -0.44 -9.43 2.39
C GLU A 100 0.14 -8.05 2.09
N THR A 101 -0.59 -7.17 1.41
CA THR A 101 -0.08 -5.84 1.05
C THR A 101 -0.24 -4.84 2.19
N ASN A 102 -1.45 -4.69 2.75
CA ASN A 102 -1.74 -3.66 3.75
C ASN A 102 -1.23 -4.00 5.15
N TRP A 103 -0.99 -5.28 5.46
CA TRP A 103 -0.61 -5.72 6.80
C TRP A 103 0.78 -6.35 6.87
N SER A 104 1.50 -6.43 5.75
CA SER A 104 2.84 -7.03 5.68
C SER A 104 3.77 -6.52 6.78
N GLU A 105 4.35 -7.43 7.55
CA GLU A 105 5.36 -7.10 8.57
C GLU A 105 6.70 -6.75 7.95
N SER A 106 7.00 -7.34 6.79
CA SER A 106 8.28 -7.18 6.07
C SER A 106 8.17 -6.30 4.82
N ALA A 107 7.08 -5.51 4.68
CA ALA A 107 6.83 -4.71 3.48
C ALA A 107 6.98 -5.50 2.15
N GLY A 108 6.51 -6.75 2.15
CA GLY A 108 6.52 -7.66 1.01
C GLY A 108 7.80 -8.46 0.82
N LEU A 109 8.86 -8.27 1.62
CA LEU A 109 10.11 -9.02 1.46
C LEU A 109 9.92 -10.52 1.64
N THR A 110 9.15 -10.96 2.64
CA THR A 110 8.87 -12.37 2.89
C THR A 110 8.05 -12.96 1.75
N TYR A 111 7.01 -12.28 1.28
CA TYR A 111 6.23 -12.72 0.11
C TYR A 111 7.13 -12.92 -1.12
N LYS A 112 7.94 -11.91 -1.44
CA LYS A 112 8.88 -11.95 -2.57
C LYS A 112 9.92 -13.08 -2.43
N LYS A 113 10.36 -13.37 -1.22
CA LYS A 113 11.30 -14.47 -0.93
C LYS A 113 10.69 -15.86 -1.14
N LEU A 114 9.41 -16.04 -0.81
CA LEU A 114 8.71 -17.32 -0.91
C LEU A 114 8.27 -17.59 -2.36
N TRP A 115 7.65 -16.64 -3.03
CA TRP A 115 7.06 -16.84 -4.37
C TRP A 115 7.74 -16.05 -5.49
N GLY A 116 8.82 -15.32 -5.19
CA GLY A 116 9.63 -14.58 -6.15
C GLY A 116 8.96 -13.29 -6.61
N ASN A 117 7.90 -13.37 -7.36
CA ASN A 117 7.16 -12.23 -7.88
C ASN A 117 5.69 -12.32 -7.48
N ASP A 118 5.05 -11.15 -7.33
CA ASP A 118 3.60 -11.03 -7.10
C ASP A 118 2.78 -10.98 -8.39
N ARG A 119 3.36 -11.43 -9.49
CA ARG A 119 2.78 -11.48 -10.85
C ARG A 119 3.03 -12.84 -11.45
N PHE A 120 2.13 -13.29 -12.32
CA PHE A 120 2.37 -14.47 -13.11
C PHE A 120 1.82 -14.33 -14.53
N VAL A 121 2.38 -15.08 -15.47
CA VAL A 121 1.85 -15.27 -16.81
C VAL A 121 2.20 -16.68 -17.28
N PHE A 122 1.22 -17.40 -17.80
CA PHE A 122 1.42 -18.70 -18.45
C PHE A 122 0.34 -18.98 -19.49
N SER A 123 0.57 -19.96 -20.33
CA SER A 123 -0.36 -20.37 -21.38
C SER A 123 -0.81 -21.80 -21.20
N LYS A 124 -2.10 -22.05 -21.46
CA LYS A 124 -2.66 -23.40 -21.52
C LYS A 124 -3.69 -23.45 -22.66
N GLY A 125 -3.50 -24.36 -23.62
CA GLY A 125 -4.36 -24.42 -24.81
C GLY A 125 -4.44 -23.06 -25.53
N GLU A 126 -5.65 -22.65 -25.85
CA GLU A 126 -5.92 -21.35 -26.49
C GLU A 126 -6.00 -20.15 -25.55
N TYR A 127 -5.59 -20.31 -24.28
CA TYR A 127 -5.72 -19.27 -23.24
C TYR A 127 -4.36 -18.81 -22.73
N LEU A 128 -4.30 -17.53 -22.41
CA LEU A 128 -3.24 -16.86 -21.64
C LEU A 128 -3.81 -16.47 -20.28
N PHE A 129 -3.17 -16.93 -19.22
CA PHE A 129 -3.50 -16.64 -17.83
C PHE A 129 -2.51 -15.61 -17.31
N ILE A 130 -3.00 -14.49 -16.77
CA ILE A 130 -2.17 -13.42 -16.26
C ILE A 130 -2.71 -12.91 -14.93
N GLY A 131 -1.84 -12.83 -13.92
CA GLY A 131 -2.19 -12.33 -12.58
C GLY A 131 -1.30 -11.18 -12.18
N PHE A 132 -1.88 -10.20 -11.45
CA PHE A 132 -1.18 -9.02 -10.97
C PHE A 132 -1.70 -8.59 -9.59
N PRO A 133 -0.85 -7.95 -8.74
CA PRO A 133 -1.25 -7.47 -7.43
C PRO A 133 -2.13 -6.23 -7.53
N CYS A 134 -2.96 -6.01 -6.51
CA CYS A 134 -3.82 -4.83 -6.39
C CYS A 134 -3.40 -3.93 -5.21
N GLY A 135 -2.11 -3.82 -4.93
CA GLY A 135 -1.65 -2.93 -3.86
C GLY A 135 -0.14 -2.90 -3.70
N PRO A 136 0.36 -1.77 -3.18
CA PRO A 136 1.70 -1.70 -2.63
C PRO A 136 1.75 -2.40 -1.27
N TYR A 137 2.93 -2.83 -0.86
CA TYR A 137 3.16 -3.41 0.47
C TYR A 137 3.29 -2.32 1.55
N MET A 138 2.26 -1.50 1.66
CA MET A 138 2.14 -0.46 2.69
C MET A 138 0.68 -0.29 3.10
N LYS A 139 0.44 0.15 4.32
CA LYS A 139 -0.92 0.29 4.85
C LYS A 139 -1.68 1.41 4.14
N MET A 140 -2.69 1.02 3.39
CA MET A 140 -3.62 1.90 2.71
C MET A 140 -5.01 1.27 2.63
N GLY A 141 -6.06 2.08 2.43
CA GLY A 141 -7.43 1.60 2.53
C GLY A 141 -7.97 0.94 1.27
N ASP A 142 -7.66 1.49 0.09
CA ASP A 142 -8.19 1.02 -1.20
C ASP A 142 -7.18 0.16 -1.94
N GLY A 143 -7.68 -0.68 -2.84
CA GLY A 143 -6.85 -1.33 -3.85
C GLY A 143 -6.27 -0.31 -4.84
N PHE A 144 -5.04 -0.57 -5.27
CA PHE A 144 -4.36 0.23 -6.28
C PHE A 144 -3.38 -0.64 -7.06
N VAL A 145 -3.54 -0.74 -8.37
CA VAL A 145 -2.56 -1.42 -9.23
C VAL A 145 -1.42 -0.45 -9.50
N LYS A 146 -0.23 -0.77 -9.01
CA LYS A 146 0.95 0.09 -9.14
C LYS A 146 1.21 0.44 -10.60
N HIS A 147 1.71 1.65 -10.87
CA HIS A 147 1.91 2.10 -12.25
C HIS A 147 2.82 1.14 -13.04
N GLU A 148 3.90 0.66 -12.44
CA GLU A 148 4.78 -0.35 -13.03
C GLU A 148 4.09 -1.70 -13.28
N ASP A 149 3.04 -2.05 -12.54
CA ASP A 149 2.25 -3.26 -12.77
C ASP A 149 1.32 -3.08 -13.97
N VAL A 150 0.73 -1.91 -14.14
CA VAL A 150 -0.07 -1.57 -15.32
C VAL A 150 0.79 -1.59 -16.59
N LEU A 151 1.97 -0.99 -16.54
CA LEU A 151 2.93 -1.02 -17.65
C LEU A 151 3.40 -2.46 -17.97
N TRP A 152 3.67 -3.25 -16.93
CA TRP A 152 4.03 -4.66 -17.09
C TRP A 152 2.88 -5.47 -17.72
N LEU A 153 1.64 -5.23 -17.29
CA LEU A 153 0.46 -5.90 -17.85
C LEU A 153 0.33 -5.64 -19.35
N ASP A 154 0.35 -4.36 -19.76
CA ASP A 154 0.26 -3.98 -21.19
C ASP A 154 1.40 -4.58 -22.02
N LYS A 155 2.64 -4.45 -21.53
CA LYS A 155 3.82 -5.01 -22.20
C LYS A 155 3.74 -6.53 -22.33
N THR A 156 3.38 -7.21 -21.23
CA THR A 156 3.32 -8.69 -21.20
C THR A 156 2.25 -9.23 -22.14
N LEU A 157 1.06 -8.62 -22.15
CA LEU A 157 -0.01 -8.98 -23.06
C LEU A 157 0.39 -8.74 -24.51
N LYS A 158 0.97 -7.58 -24.82
CA LYS A 158 1.47 -7.25 -26.16
C LYS A 158 2.50 -8.27 -26.65
N ASP A 159 3.49 -8.59 -25.83
CA ASP A 159 4.58 -9.50 -26.19
C ASP A 159 4.08 -10.95 -26.34
N SER A 160 3.21 -11.39 -25.40
CA SER A 160 2.68 -12.76 -25.38
C SER A 160 1.69 -13.04 -26.52
N LEU A 161 0.99 -12.02 -27.02
CA LEU A 161 -0.04 -12.17 -28.05
C LEU A 161 0.43 -11.77 -29.45
N LYS A 162 1.65 -11.30 -29.61
CA LYS A 162 2.20 -10.80 -30.89
C LYS A 162 2.05 -11.79 -32.06
N ASN A 163 2.20 -13.09 -31.79
CA ASN A 163 2.22 -14.13 -32.80
C ASN A 163 1.15 -15.21 -32.58
N ASN A 164 0.16 -14.94 -31.73
CA ASN A 164 -0.92 -15.88 -31.44
C ASN A 164 -2.21 -15.16 -31.04
N ASN A 165 -3.34 -15.80 -31.21
CA ASN A 165 -4.67 -15.26 -30.90
C ASN A 165 -5.23 -15.85 -29.58
N LYS A 166 -4.39 -16.05 -28.57
CA LYS A 166 -4.87 -16.59 -27.30
C LYS A 166 -5.82 -15.64 -26.60
N LYS A 167 -6.86 -16.21 -26.01
CA LYS A 167 -7.83 -15.49 -25.18
C LYS A 167 -7.23 -15.24 -23.79
N VAL A 168 -7.48 -14.07 -23.20
CA VAL A 168 -6.88 -13.67 -21.92
C VAL A 168 -7.85 -13.92 -20.78
N LEU A 169 -7.39 -14.60 -19.73
CA LEU A 169 -8.00 -14.64 -18.41
C LEU A 169 -7.09 -13.88 -17.45
N ASN A 170 -7.60 -12.83 -16.82
CA ASN A 170 -6.83 -12.09 -15.82
C ASN A 170 -7.29 -12.40 -14.40
N PHE A 171 -6.36 -12.25 -13.46
CA PHE A 171 -6.53 -12.53 -12.04
C PHE A 171 -6.02 -11.35 -11.23
N ALA A 172 -6.86 -10.85 -10.33
CA ALA A 172 -6.54 -9.82 -9.37
C ALA A 172 -7.21 -10.17 -8.04
N HIS A 173 -6.78 -9.61 -6.91
CA HIS A 173 -7.49 -9.88 -5.66
C HIS A 173 -8.75 -9.05 -5.54
N TYR A 174 -8.65 -7.73 -5.72
CA TYR A 174 -9.83 -6.86 -5.70
C TYR A 174 -10.65 -6.98 -6.99
N PRO A 175 -11.99 -6.83 -6.92
CA PRO A 175 -12.80 -6.63 -8.11
C PRO A 175 -12.36 -5.36 -8.88
N LEU A 176 -12.41 -5.39 -10.21
CA LEU A 176 -12.03 -4.26 -11.08
C LEU A 176 -13.14 -3.21 -11.15
N ASP A 177 -13.47 -2.65 -10.00
CA ASP A 177 -14.46 -1.59 -9.79
C ASP A 177 -13.91 -0.51 -8.84
N ASN A 178 -14.75 0.28 -8.23
CA ASN A 178 -14.36 1.33 -7.28
C ASN A 178 -13.56 0.85 -6.04
N SER A 179 -13.39 -0.47 -5.87
CA SER A 179 -12.51 -1.05 -4.85
C SER A 179 -11.02 -0.89 -5.21
N VAL A 180 -10.72 -0.63 -6.49
CA VAL A 180 -9.38 -0.30 -7.00
C VAL A 180 -9.42 1.11 -7.56
N SER A 181 -8.68 2.03 -6.95
CA SER A 181 -8.80 3.47 -7.30
C SER A 181 -8.46 3.77 -8.76
N ASN A 182 -7.55 3.01 -9.38
CA ASN A 182 -7.19 3.15 -10.79
C ASN A 182 -7.72 2.01 -11.69
N TYR A 183 -8.85 1.37 -11.34
CA TYR A 183 -9.39 0.25 -12.12
C TYR A 183 -9.64 0.57 -13.60
N LYS A 184 -9.99 1.83 -13.92
CA LYS A 184 -10.22 2.26 -15.30
C LYS A 184 -8.95 2.22 -16.16
N GLU A 185 -7.79 2.52 -15.56
CA GLU A 185 -6.50 2.39 -16.21
C GLU A 185 -6.20 0.92 -16.55
N VAL A 186 -6.50 0.01 -15.61
CA VAL A 186 -6.37 -1.44 -15.82
C VAL A 186 -7.32 -1.93 -16.93
N LEU A 187 -8.60 -1.52 -16.89
CA LEU A 187 -9.57 -1.86 -17.93
C LEU A 187 -9.15 -1.32 -19.30
N SER A 188 -8.54 -0.12 -19.38
CA SER A 188 -8.01 0.45 -20.63
C SER A 188 -6.87 -0.36 -21.23
N VAL A 189 -6.11 -1.07 -20.41
CA VAL A 189 -5.13 -2.04 -20.90
C VAL A 189 -5.84 -3.29 -21.41
N LEU A 190 -6.72 -3.89 -20.60
CA LEU A 190 -7.39 -5.14 -20.92
C LEU A 190 -8.30 -5.06 -22.16
N GLU A 191 -8.90 -3.88 -22.44
CA GLU A 191 -9.71 -3.59 -23.62
C GLU A 191 -8.95 -3.79 -24.94
N LYS A 192 -7.64 -3.55 -24.97
CA LYS A 192 -6.79 -3.67 -26.16
C LYS A 192 -6.59 -5.13 -26.61
N TYR A 193 -6.92 -6.09 -25.75
CA TYR A 193 -6.59 -7.51 -25.92
C TYR A 193 -7.85 -8.39 -25.85
N PRO A 194 -7.81 -9.63 -26.36
CA PRO A 194 -8.96 -10.53 -26.37
C PRO A 194 -9.26 -11.08 -24.96
N THR A 195 -9.58 -10.18 -24.04
CA THR A 195 -9.86 -10.49 -22.64
C THR A 195 -11.26 -11.07 -22.48
N VAL A 196 -11.34 -12.23 -21.84
CA VAL A 196 -12.58 -13.01 -21.68
C VAL A 196 -13.22 -12.76 -20.32
N VAL A 197 -12.42 -12.86 -19.25
CA VAL A 197 -12.92 -12.82 -17.86
C VAL A 197 -11.85 -12.33 -16.90
N SER A 198 -12.29 -11.66 -15.84
CA SER A 198 -11.49 -11.30 -14.68
C SER A 198 -11.92 -12.10 -13.45
N PHE A 199 -10.97 -12.84 -12.84
CA PHE A 199 -11.17 -13.53 -11.57
C PHE A 199 -10.68 -12.68 -10.42
N CYS A 200 -11.45 -12.64 -9.33
CA CYS A 200 -11.09 -11.90 -8.12
C CYS A 200 -11.54 -12.63 -6.83
N GLY A 201 -11.16 -12.10 -5.69
CA GLY A 201 -11.57 -12.50 -4.35
C GLY A 201 -12.15 -11.32 -3.56
N HIS A 202 -11.64 -11.09 -2.34
CA HIS A 202 -11.93 -9.97 -1.45
C HIS A 202 -13.35 -9.95 -0.85
N GLY A 203 -14.36 -10.26 -1.63
CA GLY A 203 -15.76 -10.23 -1.17
C GLY A 203 -16.23 -11.50 -0.47
N HIS A 204 -15.43 -12.56 -0.44
CA HIS A 204 -15.68 -13.85 0.21
C HIS A 204 -16.91 -14.64 -0.31
N THR A 205 -17.62 -14.12 -1.30
CA THR A 205 -18.87 -14.70 -1.79
C THR A 205 -18.76 -15.00 -3.27
N LEU A 206 -19.10 -16.23 -3.67
CA LEU A 206 -19.11 -16.62 -5.08
C LEU A 206 -20.16 -15.82 -5.84
N THR A 207 -19.72 -14.89 -6.69
CA THR A 207 -20.58 -13.93 -7.36
C THR A 207 -20.12 -13.68 -8.80
N LYS A 208 -21.10 -13.57 -9.71
CA LYS A 208 -20.86 -13.11 -11.07
C LYS A 208 -20.90 -11.59 -11.12
N TYR A 209 -19.90 -10.98 -11.74
CA TYR A 209 -19.79 -9.53 -11.93
C TYR A 209 -19.79 -9.16 -13.41
N ASP A 210 -20.06 -7.89 -13.65
CA ASP A 210 -19.79 -7.20 -14.92
C ASP A 210 -18.91 -5.98 -14.59
N PHE A 211 -17.68 -5.99 -15.08
CA PHE A 211 -16.73 -4.89 -14.91
C PHE A 211 -16.70 -4.05 -16.19
N SER A 212 -17.73 -3.22 -16.38
CA SER A 212 -17.86 -2.37 -17.57
C SER A 212 -17.85 -3.18 -18.87
N GLY A 213 -18.62 -4.27 -18.93
CA GLY A 213 -18.69 -5.19 -20.06
C GLY A 213 -17.72 -6.37 -19.99
N LEU A 214 -16.68 -6.32 -19.15
CA LEU A 214 -15.82 -7.48 -18.88
C LEU A 214 -16.50 -8.43 -17.90
N SER A 215 -16.69 -9.69 -18.31
CA SER A 215 -17.19 -10.72 -17.38
C SER A 215 -16.28 -10.86 -16.16
N GLY A 216 -16.88 -10.85 -14.96
CA GLY A 216 -16.18 -11.01 -13.69
C GLY A 216 -16.63 -12.23 -12.91
N VAL A 217 -15.69 -12.88 -12.21
CA VAL A 217 -15.94 -13.99 -11.29
C VAL A 217 -15.25 -13.71 -9.98
N MET A 218 -16.02 -13.38 -8.96
CA MET A 218 -15.50 -13.36 -7.58
C MET A 218 -15.59 -14.76 -7.00
N GLY A 219 -14.49 -15.30 -6.50
CA GLY A 219 -14.46 -16.58 -5.81
C GLY A 219 -15.03 -16.49 -4.40
N ALA A 220 -15.60 -17.61 -3.91
CA ALA A 220 -15.87 -17.76 -2.49
C ALA A 220 -14.57 -18.01 -1.73
N SER A 221 -14.46 -17.47 -0.51
CA SER A 221 -13.41 -17.85 0.44
C SER A 221 -13.50 -19.32 0.81
N ILE A 222 -12.39 -19.90 1.29
CA ILE A 222 -12.39 -21.31 1.71
C ILE A 222 -13.31 -21.58 2.90
N THR A 223 -13.57 -20.56 3.72
CA THR A 223 -14.58 -20.60 4.78
C THR A 223 -15.58 -19.45 4.54
N SER A 224 -16.87 -19.77 4.46
CA SER A 224 -17.92 -18.74 4.31
C SER A 224 -17.95 -17.77 5.50
N ARG A 225 -18.49 -16.56 5.29
CA ARG A 225 -18.56 -15.52 6.35
C ARG A 225 -19.28 -15.97 7.63
N ASP A 226 -20.24 -16.88 7.51
CA ASP A 226 -20.96 -17.46 8.67
C ASP A 226 -20.25 -18.69 9.26
N GLY A 227 -19.07 -19.07 8.73
CA GLY A 227 -18.27 -20.20 9.18
C GLY A 227 -18.81 -21.59 8.83
N LYS A 228 -19.97 -21.69 8.15
CA LYS A 228 -20.67 -22.96 7.95
C LYS A 228 -20.23 -23.73 6.72
N THR A 229 -19.95 -23.03 5.62
CA THR A 229 -19.57 -23.67 4.36
C THR A 229 -18.05 -23.63 4.20
N LYS A 230 -17.45 -24.82 3.99
CA LYS A 230 -16.03 -25.02 3.74
C LYS A 230 -15.85 -25.55 2.33
N SER A 231 -15.38 -24.70 1.43
CA SER A 231 -15.40 -24.99 0.00
C SER A 231 -14.28 -24.26 -0.74
N TYR A 232 -14.05 -24.64 -1.99
CA TYR A 232 -13.23 -23.90 -2.93
C TYR A 232 -13.96 -23.79 -4.29
N ASN A 233 -13.40 -23.00 -5.20
CA ASN A 233 -14.03 -22.78 -6.50
C ASN A 233 -13.35 -23.70 -7.53
N GLU A 234 -14.14 -24.50 -8.23
CA GLU A 234 -13.71 -25.32 -9.37
C GLU A 234 -14.15 -24.64 -10.66
N VAL A 235 -13.22 -24.46 -11.58
CA VAL A 235 -13.45 -23.78 -12.86
C VAL A 235 -13.21 -24.76 -14.00
N ILE A 236 -14.19 -24.85 -14.90
CA ILE A 236 -14.10 -25.67 -16.10
C ILE A 236 -14.26 -24.76 -17.33
N ILE A 237 -13.19 -24.65 -18.12
CA ILE A 237 -13.20 -23.92 -19.39
C ILE A 237 -13.54 -24.91 -20.48
N SER A 238 -14.65 -24.68 -21.18
CA SER A 238 -15.05 -25.38 -22.41
C SER A 238 -14.97 -24.41 -23.59
N LYS A 239 -15.26 -24.92 -24.79
CA LYS A 239 -15.23 -24.13 -26.04
C LYS A 239 -16.05 -22.84 -25.96
N ASP A 240 -17.25 -22.90 -25.35
CA ASP A 240 -18.23 -21.81 -25.40
C ASP A 240 -18.48 -21.14 -24.06
N SER A 241 -18.05 -21.76 -22.96
CA SER A 241 -18.33 -21.27 -21.61
C SER A 241 -17.23 -21.59 -20.62
N ILE A 242 -17.14 -20.75 -19.59
CA ILE A 242 -16.34 -20.95 -18.38
C ILE A 242 -17.36 -21.17 -17.25
N SER A 243 -17.41 -22.41 -16.76
CA SER A 243 -18.38 -22.86 -15.76
C SER A 243 -17.75 -22.87 -14.38
N ILE A 244 -18.46 -22.33 -13.40
CA ILE A 244 -18.02 -22.15 -12.03
C ILE A 244 -18.83 -23.06 -11.12
N TYR A 245 -18.11 -23.86 -10.34
CA TYR A 245 -18.68 -24.77 -9.35
C TYR A 245 -18.15 -24.40 -7.96
N GLN A 246 -19.01 -24.47 -6.97
CA GLN A 246 -18.59 -24.46 -5.56
C GLN A 246 -18.40 -25.90 -5.11
N LYS A 247 -17.20 -26.21 -4.66
CA LYS A 247 -16.80 -27.57 -4.29
C LYS A 247 -16.56 -27.62 -2.78
N GLU A 248 -17.51 -28.20 -2.04
CA GLU A 248 -17.29 -28.58 -0.64
C GLU A 248 -16.41 -29.83 -0.58
N LEU A 249 -15.62 -29.96 0.49
CA LEU A 249 -14.78 -31.14 0.69
C LEU A 249 -15.61 -32.42 0.67
N GLU A 250 -15.08 -33.44 -0.02
CA GLU A 250 -15.67 -34.78 -0.14
C GLU A 250 -17.06 -34.84 -0.80
N LYS A 251 -17.56 -33.69 -1.34
CA LYS A 251 -18.84 -33.64 -2.04
C LYS A 251 -18.64 -33.33 -3.53
N PRO A 252 -19.55 -33.71 -4.43
CA PRO A 252 -19.54 -33.23 -5.81
C PRO A 252 -19.60 -31.71 -5.88
N GLY A 253 -18.93 -31.11 -6.88
CA GLY A 253 -19.03 -29.67 -7.16
C GLY A 253 -20.46 -29.29 -7.56
N VAL A 254 -20.99 -28.25 -6.95
CA VAL A 254 -22.31 -27.70 -7.27
C VAL A 254 -22.17 -26.59 -8.28
N PHE A 255 -22.74 -26.75 -9.49
CA PHE A 255 -22.77 -25.69 -10.50
C PHE A 255 -23.43 -24.43 -9.95
N ARG A 256 -22.83 -23.28 -10.17
CA ARG A 256 -23.35 -21.98 -9.72
C ARG A 256 -23.76 -21.11 -10.91
N PHE A 257 -22.85 -20.86 -11.82
CA PHE A 257 -23.11 -20.07 -13.03
C PHE A 257 -22.01 -20.32 -14.09
N SER A 258 -22.21 -19.75 -15.24
CA SER A 258 -21.17 -19.67 -16.27
C SER A 258 -21.04 -18.27 -16.86
N VAL A 259 -19.88 -18.00 -17.48
CA VAL A 259 -19.63 -16.83 -18.30
C VAL A 259 -19.20 -17.28 -19.71
N PRO A 260 -19.43 -16.47 -20.76
CA PRO A 260 -19.02 -16.84 -22.11
C PRO A 260 -17.50 -16.99 -22.22
N SER A 261 -17.01 -17.98 -22.97
CA SER A 261 -15.61 -18.20 -23.31
C SER A 261 -15.18 -17.44 -24.58
N LYS A 262 -15.69 -16.22 -24.75
CA LYS A 262 -15.36 -15.31 -25.87
C LYS A 262 -14.91 -13.96 -25.32
N PRO A 263 -14.07 -13.21 -26.06
CA PRO A 263 -13.64 -11.88 -25.64
C PRO A 263 -14.82 -10.97 -25.31
N SER A 264 -14.69 -10.25 -24.19
CA SER A 264 -15.66 -9.26 -23.71
C SER A 264 -15.50 -7.95 -24.50
N LYS A 265 -16.60 -7.21 -24.64
CA LYS A 265 -16.56 -5.82 -25.10
C LYS A 265 -16.52 -4.93 -23.86
N ILE A 266 -15.34 -4.40 -23.55
CA ILE A 266 -15.17 -3.51 -22.41
C ILE A 266 -15.61 -2.10 -22.81
N GLU A 267 -16.42 -1.44 -21.98
CA GLU A 267 -16.91 -0.08 -22.20
C GLU A 267 -16.58 0.78 -20.99
N ILE A 268 -15.39 1.36 -21.00
CA ILE A 268 -14.87 2.12 -19.84
C ILE A 268 -15.72 3.36 -19.60
N PRO A 269 -16.23 3.60 -18.38
CA PRO A 269 -16.98 4.78 -18.06
C PRO A 269 -16.18 6.05 -18.38
N LYS A 270 -16.74 6.90 -19.20
CA LYS A 270 -16.17 8.22 -19.53
C LYS A 270 -16.54 9.19 -18.42
N ASP A 271 -15.74 9.24 -17.39
CA ASP A 271 -15.78 10.36 -16.44
C ASP A 271 -14.85 11.45 -16.97
N ASN A 272 -15.14 12.71 -16.64
CA ASN A 272 -14.27 13.85 -16.94
C ASN A 272 -13.00 13.84 -16.06
N LEU A 273 -12.32 12.69 -15.99
CA LEU A 273 -11.08 12.51 -15.21
C LEU A 273 -9.83 12.88 -16.03
N GLY A 274 -9.95 13.91 -16.87
CA GLY A 274 -8.78 14.58 -17.41
C GLY A 274 -8.07 15.30 -16.26
N THR A 275 -6.78 15.07 -16.10
CA THR A 275 -5.97 15.88 -15.18
C THR A 275 -5.81 17.26 -15.78
N ASP A 276 -6.34 18.29 -15.10
CA ASP A 276 -6.23 19.69 -15.56
C ASP A 276 -4.78 20.22 -15.48
N PHE A 277 -3.91 19.46 -14.81
CA PHE A 277 -2.54 19.88 -14.51
C PHE A 277 -1.53 18.78 -14.88
N PRO A 278 -0.62 19.04 -15.83
CA PRO A 278 0.45 18.11 -16.12
C PRO A 278 1.42 18.04 -14.92
N PRO A 279 1.93 16.84 -14.57
CA PRO A 279 2.93 16.71 -13.53
C PRO A 279 4.23 17.42 -13.92
N PHE A 280 4.93 17.94 -12.92
CA PHE A 280 6.29 18.44 -13.11
C PHE A 280 7.22 17.29 -13.50
N ILE A 281 7.10 16.14 -12.83
CA ILE A 281 7.72 14.84 -13.15
C ILE A 281 6.61 13.79 -13.22
N LYS A 282 6.67 12.91 -14.22
CA LYS A 282 5.93 11.64 -14.27
C LYS A 282 6.95 10.51 -14.30
N ASP A 283 6.98 9.70 -13.23
CA ASP A 283 7.83 8.52 -13.12
C ASP A 283 7.18 7.29 -13.77
N ILE A 284 7.99 6.31 -14.12
CA ILE A 284 7.55 5.01 -14.66
C ILE A 284 7.06 4.06 -13.55
N ALA A 285 7.25 4.43 -12.29
CA ALA A 285 6.88 3.64 -11.13
C ALA A 285 6.11 4.49 -10.12
N SER A 286 5.44 3.81 -9.20
CA SER A 286 4.67 4.47 -8.14
C SER A 286 5.58 5.18 -7.14
N ILE A 287 5.12 6.34 -6.64
CA ILE A 287 5.80 7.14 -5.62
C ILE A 287 4.95 7.12 -4.35
N TYR A 288 5.56 6.77 -3.21
CA TYR A 288 4.87 6.64 -1.91
C TYR A 288 5.36 7.63 -0.85
N SER A 289 6.28 8.50 -1.23
CA SER A 289 6.88 9.49 -0.35
C SER A 289 6.70 10.90 -0.90
N VAL A 290 6.79 11.90 -0.05
CA VAL A 290 6.89 13.28 -0.50
C VAL A 290 8.31 13.58 -0.97
N PRO A 291 8.48 14.39 -2.04
CA PRO A 291 9.80 14.77 -2.52
C PRO A 291 10.48 15.75 -1.55
N SER A 292 11.81 15.76 -1.55
CA SER A 292 12.60 16.77 -0.86
C SER A 292 13.38 17.66 -1.85
N PHE A 293 13.80 18.85 -1.38
CA PHE A 293 14.35 19.89 -2.25
C PHE A 293 15.59 20.55 -1.66
N ASP A 294 16.56 20.87 -2.50
CA ASP A 294 17.52 21.94 -2.26
C ASP A 294 17.27 23.13 -3.22
N LYS A 295 18.22 24.07 -3.31
CA LYS A 295 18.07 25.27 -4.17
C LYS A 295 17.91 24.94 -5.65
N LYS A 296 18.47 23.82 -6.12
CA LYS A 296 18.60 23.46 -7.54
C LYS A 296 17.86 22.20 -7.92
N ASN A 297 17.71 21.27 -6.98
CA ASN A 297 17.34 19.90 -7.25
C ASN A 297 16.14 19.44 -6.42
N LEU A 298 15.39 18.53 -7.01
CA LEU A 298 14.35 17.72 -6.40
C LEU A 298 14.88 16.30 -6.24
N TYR A 299 14.57 15.66 -5.11
CA TYR A 299 14.94 14.28 -4.78
C TYR A 299 13.69 13.49 -4.45
N PHE A 300 13.56 12.30 -5.02
CA PHE A 300 12.43 11.41 -4.76
C PHE A 300 12.82 9.94 -4.89
N THR A 301 11.95 9.07 -4.41
CA THR A 301 12.11 7.61 -4.43
C THR A 301 10.85 6.96 -4.98
N ASN A 302 10.97 5.73 -5.49
CA ASN A 302 9.84 5.02 -6.06
C ASN A 302 9.75 3.54 -5.64
N SER A 303 8.68 2.87 -6.05
CA SER A 303 8.33 1.49 -5.70
C SER A 303 9.22 0.42 -6.32
N ILE A 304 10.02 0.74 -7.33
CA ILE A 304 10.99 -0.20 -7.91
C ILE A 304 12.40 -0.03 -7.31
N GLY A 305 12.53 0.87 -6.32
CA GLY A 305 13.78 1.05 -5.58
C GLY A 305 14.72 2.06 -6.19
N GLU A 306 14.24 2.97 -7.01
CA GLU A 306 15.07 4.05 -7.54
C GLU A 306 15.08 5.25 -6.59
N ILE A 307 16.26 5.85 -6.44
CA ILE A 307 16.51 7.13 -5.79
C ILE A 307 16.96 8.07 -6.90
N GLN A 308 16.25 9.17 -7.09
CA GLN A 308 16.49 10.06 -8.22
C GLN A 308 16.74 11.50 -7.76
N SER A 309 17.67 12.19 -8.41
CA SER A 309 17.88 13.63 -8.33
C SER A 309 17.59 14.28 -9.68
N VAL A 310 16.70 15.26 -9.69
CA VAL A 310 16.26 15.96 -10.89
C VAL A 310 16.46 17.46 -10.73
N ASN A 311 16.98 18.12 -11.75
CA ASN A 311 17.19 19.56 -11.76
C ASN A 311 15.85 20.31 -11.87
N LEU A 312 15.57 21.21 -10.93
CA LEU A 312 14.31 21.98 -10.86
C LEU A 312 14.08 22.97 -12.02
N LYS A 313 15.16 23.39 -12.71
CA LYS A 313 15.04 24.39 -13.79
C LYS A 313 14.72 23.76 -15.13
N ASN A 314 15.45 22.71 -15.50
CA ASN A 314 15.37 22.09 -16.82
C ASN A 314 14.76 20.68 -16.81
N LYS A 315 14.40 20.16 -15.64
CA LYS A 315 13.81 18.83 -15.43
C LYS A 315 14.71 17.66 -15.87
N THR A 316 16.02 17.89 -15.99
CA THR A 316 16.96 16.82 -16.36
C THR A 316 17.32 15.97 -15.15
N LEU A 317 17.47 14.67 -15.37
CA LEU A 317 18.00 13.74 -14.39
C LEU A 317 19.48 14.05 -14.15
N ASN A 318 19.86 14.34 -12.91
CA ASN A 318 21.25 14.52 -12.51
C ASN A 318 21.93 13.16 -12.27
N TRP A 319 21.28 12.32 -11.46
CA TRP A 319 21.73 10.97 -11.16
C TRP A 319 20.55 10.10 -10.69
N LYS A 320 20.73 8.79 -10.80
CA LYS A 320 19.82 7.75 -10.37
C LYS A 320 20.59 6.59 -9.74
N ILE A 321 20.05 6.02 -8.66
CA ILE A 321 20.57 4.83 -7.97
C ILE A 321 19.44 3.83 -7.82
N GLU A 322 19.75 2.55 -7.95
CA GLU A 322 18.81 1.44 -7.78
C GLU A 322 19.18 0.61 -6.55
N THR A 323 18.22 0.36 -5.67
CA THR A 323 18.40 -0.47 -4.46
C THR A 323 17.86 -1.89 -4.64
N GLY A 324 17.07 -2.14 -5.68
CA GLY A 324 16.49 -3.44 -6.00
C GLY A 324 15.17 -3.77 -5.28
N ASN A 325 14.77 -3.00 -4.28
CA ASN A 325 13.49 -3.15 -3.58
C ASN A 325 12.80 -1.81 -3.35
N SER A 326 11.48 -1.84 -3.15
CA SER A 326 10.65 -0.64 -2.97
C SER A 326 11.18 0.28 -1.87
N ILE A 327 11.08 1.59 -2.08
CA ILE A 327 11.41 2.61 -1.09
C ILE A 327 10.15 3.40 -0.79
N TYR A 328 9.70 3.33 0.45
CA TYR A 328 8.55 4.07 0.98
C TYR A 328 8.97 5.27 1.83
N PHE A 329 10.22 5.28 2.27
CA PHE A 329 10.82 6.30 3.10
C PHE A 329 10.95 7.64 2.34
N SER A 330 10.58 8.75 2.99
CA SER A 330 10.75 10.08 2.40
C SER A 330 12.22 10.49 2.40
N PRO A 331 12.79 10.81 1.24
CA PRO A 331 14.18 11.28 1.17
C PRO A 331 14.37 12.53 2.03
N THR A 332 15.41 12.55 2.84
CA THR A 332 15.63 13.63 3.81
C THR A 332 17.03 14.22 3.68
N ILE A 333 17.10 15.54 3.48
CA ILE A 333 18.36 16.27 3.29
C ILE A 333 18.86 16.80 4.63
N VAL A 334 20.10 16.45 4.96
CA VAL A 334 20.84 17.02 6.10
C VAL A 334 22.21 17.50 5.61
N LYS A 335 22.42 18.80 5.55
CA LYS A 335 23.61 19.41 4.91
C LYS A 335 23.81 18.93 3.46
N ASN A 336 24.89 18.20 3.21
CA ASN A 336 25.21 17.63 1.90
C ASN A 336 24.84 16.14 1.77
N ILE A 337 24.16 15.59 2.77
CA ILE A 337 23.75 14.18 2.79
C ILE A 337 22.26 14.07 2.50
N LEU A 338 21.91 13.18 1.58
CA LEU A 338 20.57 12.68 1.36
C LEU A 338 20.44 11.34 2.08
N VAL A 339 19.56 11.28 3.08
CA VAL A 339 19.30 10.06 3.86
C VAL A 339 18.10 9.33 3.32
N ILE A 340 18.24 8.02 3.11
CA ILE A 340 17.21 7.12 2.59
C ILE A 340 17.13 5.89 3.49
N GLY A 341 15.91 5.51 3.86
CA GLY A 341 15.62 4.23 4.52
C GLY A 341 15.10 3.19 3.52
N THR A 342 15.54 1.94 3.65
CA THR A 342 15.09 0.84 2.79
C THR A 342 14.28 -0.20 3.56
N ILE A 343 13.47 -0.97 2.85
CA ILE A 343 12.67 -2.04 3.48
C ILE A 343 13.53 -3.20 4.00
N GLU A 344 14.80 -3.31 3.57
CA GLU A 344 15.76 -4.28 4.12
C GLU A 344 16.35 -3.85 5.48
N GLY A 345 15.96 -2.68 5.97
CA GLY A 345 16.44 -2.16 7.25
C GLY A 345 17.80 -1.48 7.19
N ASN A 346 18.14 -0.92 6.03
CA ASN A 346 19.35 -0.09 5.86
C ASN A 346 18.99 1.39 5.79
N LEU A 347 19.75 2.22 6.49
CA LEU A 347 19.83 3.65 6.24
C LEU A 347 21.06 3.94 5.38
N LEU A 348 20.84 4.66 4.30
CA LEU A 348 21.87 5.08 3.34
C LEU A 348 22.07 6.59 3.45
N GLY A 349 23.31 7.04 3.60
CA GLY A 349 23.67 8.44 3.46
C GLY A 349 24.38 8.65 2.13
N LEU A 350 23.77 9.39 1.23
CA LEU A 350 24.28 9.68 -0.10
C LEU A 350 24.76 11.13 -0.17
N ASP A 351 25.84 11.38 -0.88
CA ASP A 351 26.18 12.72 -1.31
C ASP A 351 25.09 13.24 -2.26
N LYS A 352 24.37 14.26 -1.88
CA LYS A 352 23.18 14.70 -2.62
C LYS A 352 23.47 15.23 -4.03
N GLU A 353 24.69 15.74 -4.29
CA GLU A 353 25.07 16.28 -5.60
C GLU A 353 25.43 15.16 -6.58
N SER A 354 26.11 14.12 -6.11
CA SER A 354 26.65 13.06 -6.97
C SER A 354 25.92 11.71 -6.86
N GLY A 355 25.06 11.52 -5.84
CA GLY A 355 24.44 10.24 -5.52
C GLY A 355 25.40 9.22 -4.88
N LYS A 356 26.70 9.52 -4.74
CA LYS A 356 27.66 8.57 -4.18
C LYS A 356 27.37 8.28 -2.71
N GLN A 357 27.33 7.00 -2.36
CA GLN A 357 27.18 6.56 -0.99
C GLN A 357 28.35 7.02 -0.12
N LYS A 358 28.06 7.70 0.98
CA LYS A 358 29.02 8.13 2.00
C LYS A 358 29.07 7.15 3.16
N TRP A 359 27.93 6.67 3.59
CA TRP A 359 27.80 5.70 4.66
C TRP A 359 26.55 4.82 4.45
N THR A 360 26.56 3.67 5.09
CA THR A 360 25.39 2.81 5.25
C THR A 360 25.44 2.17 6.62
N ILE A 361 24.27 2.03 7.25
CA ILE A 361 24.11 1.31 8.52
C ILE A 361 22.90 0.38 8.42
N SER A 362 23.01 -0.81 9.02
CA SER A 362 21.87 -1.68 9.19
C SER A 362 21.25 -1.42 10.57
N VAL A 363 19.97 -1.08 10.58
CA VAL A 363 19.22 -0.77 11.81
C VAL A 363 18.25 -1.89 12.18
N GLY A 364 18.14 -2.90 11.29
CA GLY A 364 17.21 -4.00 11.42
C GLY A 364 15.75 -3.59 11.19
N GLY A 365 14.97 -4.51 10.63
CA GLY A 365 13.55 -4.27 10.33
C GLY A 365 13.30 -3.26 9.22
N VAL A 366 12.05 -3.12 8.82
CA VAL A 366 11.60 -2.29 7.68
C VAL A 366 11.59 -0.81 8.05
N LEU A 367 12.00 0.04 7.12
CA LEU A 367 11.92 1.50 7.22
C LEU A 367 10.93 2.02 6.15
N VAL A 368 9.78 2.56 6.58
CA VAL A 368 8.72 3.02 5.68
C VAL A 368 8.22 4.44 5.97
N GLY A 369 8.45 4.95 7.18
CA GLY A 369 7.96 6.26 7.62
C GLY A 369 8.86 7.42 7.21
N SER A 370 8.35 8.64 7.37
CA SER A 370 9.15 9.86 7.20
C SER A 370 9.94 10.15 8.49
N PRO A 371 11.25 10.41 8.41
CA PRO A 371 12.04 10.79 9.57
C PRO A 371 11.81 12.25 9.96
N VAL A 372 12.21 12.61 11.18
CA VAL A 372 12.34 14.01 11.60
C VAL A 372 13.80 14.33 11.91
N VAL A 373 14.21 15.57 11.65
CA VAL A 373 15.60 16.03 11.83
C VAL A 373 15.63 17.25 12.72
N GLU A 374 16.55 17.24 13.67
CA GLU A 374 16.95 18.39 14.50
C GLU A 374 18.46 18.34 14.73
N ASP A 375 19.16 19.45 14.55
CA ASP A 375 20.61 19.58 14.80
C ASP A 375 21.48 18.46 14.21
N ASN A 376 21.27 18.09 12.95
CA ASN A 376 21.89 16.97 12.23
C ASN A 376 21.53 15.57 12.76
N LYS A 377 20.78 15.46 13.82
CA LYS A 377 20.25 14.19 14.31
C LYS A 377 19.00 13.83 13.53
N LEU A 378 18.97 12.63 13.01
CA LEU A 378 17.81 12.06 12.32
C LEU A 378 17.19 11.02 13.25
N TYR A 379 15.87 11.12 13.40
CA TYR A 379 15.07 10.21 14.22
C TYR A 379 14.07 9.48 13.33
N THR A 380 14.05 8.17 13.43
CA THR A 380 13.17 7.32 12.61
C THR A 380 12.85 6.00 13.31
N ALA A 381 11.75 5.36 12.89
CA ALA A 381 11.36 4.03 13.35
C ALA A 381 11.60 2.98 12.27
N SER A 382 12.25 1.87 12.63
CA SER A 382 12.16 0.61 11.89
C SER A 382 11.09 -0.29 12.54
N SER A 383 10.81 -1.46 11.93
CA SER A 383 9.87 -2.42 12.54
C SER A 383 10.39 -3.08 13.83
N THR A 384 11.63 -2.85 14.23
CA THR A 384 12.26 -3.46 15.40
C THR A 384 12.83 -2.45 16.41
N ALA A 385 12.87 -1.17 16.06
CA ALA A 385 13.42 -0.14 16.94
C ALA A 385 13.07 1.27 16.50
N PHE A 386 13.13 2.21 17.44
CA PHE A 386 13.23 3.63 17.17
C PHE A 386 14.67 4.10 17.36
N ILE A 387 15.20 4.93 16.46
CA ILE A 387 16.63 5.16 16.31
C ILE A 387 16.93 6.65 16.15
N CYS A 388 17.99 7.11 16.80
CA CYS A 388 18.62 8.41 16.58
C CYS A 388 20.02 8.21 16.02
N ILE A 389 20.31 8.87 14.89
CA ILE A 389 21.62 8.84 14.25
C ILE A 389 22.16 10.26 14.03
N ASP A 390 23.47 10.42 13.95
CA ASP A 390 24.09 11.56 13.27
C ASP A 390 23.93 11.34 11.76
N ALA A 391 23.10 12.15 11.11
CA ALA A 391 22.78 12.01 9.70
C ALA A 391 23.95 12.33 8.75
N VAL A 392 25.01 13.03 9.26
CA VAL A 392 26.17 13.41 8.45
C VAL A 392 27.12 12.23 8.24
N ASN A 393 27.33 11.44 9.28
CA ASN A 393 28.32 10.35 9.28
C ASN A 393 27.71 8.94 9.47
N GLY A 394 26.40 8.84 9.77
CA GLY A 394 25.69 7.58 9.98
C GLY A 394 25.91 6.94 11.34
N GLN A 395 26.55 7.64 12.28
CA GLN A 395 26.77 7.09 13.63
C GLN A 395 25.46 6.96 14.39
N VAL A 396 25.17 5.78 14.93
CA VAL A 396 24.04 5.56 15.84
C VAL A 396 24.36 6.23 17.18
N ILE A 397 23.51 7.18 17.58
CA ILE A 397 23.62 7.90 18.86
C ILE A 397 22.95 7.08 19.95
N TRP A 398 21.72 6.63 19.68
CA TRP A 398 20.99 5.69 20.54
C TRP A 398 19.93 4.92 19.75
N GLN A 399 19.48 3.80 20.31
CA GLN A 399 18.44 2.95 19.78
C GLN A 399 17.55 2.43 20.90
N ASN A 400 16.23 2.50 20.72
CA ASN A 400 15.25 1.92 21.62
C ASN A 400 14.49 0.79 20.89
N LYS A 401 14.48 -0.42 21.48
CA LYS A 401 13.89 -1.65 20.88
C LYS A 401 12.49 -1.96 21.41
N LEU A 402 11.81 -1.02 22.05
CA LEU A 402 10.44 -1.22 22.54
C LEU A 402 9.39 -1.34 21.41
N PRO A 403 9.46 -0.55 20.32
CA PRO A 403 8.50 -0.72 19.21
C PRO A 403 8.64 -2.10 18.56
N GLN A 404 7.51 -2.77 18.35
CA GLN A 404 7.44 -4.11 17.75
C GLN A 404 6.89 -4.09 16.32
N SER A 405 6.71 -2.92 15.73
CA SER A 405 6.30 -2.72 14.34
C SER A 405 6.73 -1.33 13.87
N TYR A 406 6.69 -1.12 12.56
CA TYR A 406 7.11 0.15 11.98
C TYR A 406 6.11 1.29 12.20
N SER A 407 6.59 2.53 12.09
CA SER A 407 5.81 3.77 12.03
C SER A 407 5.74 4.26 10.58
N GLN A 408 4.59 4.76 10.15
CA GLN A 408 4.42 5.46 8.87
C GLN A 408 4.30 6.98 9.07
N GLY A 409 3.81 7.42 10.23
CA GLY A 409 3.73 8.83 10.57
C GLY A 409 5.09 9.47 10.80
N THR A 410 5.14 10.81 10.73
CA THR A 410 6.33 11.59 11.07
C THR A 410 6.39 11.80 12.58
N PRO A 411 7.51 11.48 13.26
CA PRO A 411 7.66 11.73 14.68
C PRO A 411 7.58 13.23 15.03
N LEU A 412 7.02 13.55 16.18
CA LEU A 412 6.97 14.91 16.73
C LEU A 412 8.11 15.12 17.72
N ILE A 413 8.92 16.16 17.51
CA ILE A 413 9.86 16.67 18.54
C ILE A 413 9.18 17.81 19.30
N GLN A 414 9.14 17.68 20.63
CA GLN A 414 8.59 18.70 21.53
C GLN A 414 9.47 18.82 22.78
N GLY A 415 10.27 19.88 22.86
CA GLY A 415 11.25 20.06 23.93
C GLY A 415 12.31 18.96 23.94
N ASP A 416 12.41 18.20 25.01
CA ASP A 416 13.27 17.04 25.19
C ASP A 416 12.62 15.71 24.81
N LYS A 417 11.40 15.74 24.30
CA LYS A 417 10.59 14.56 23.96
C LYS A 417 10.54 14.30 22.46
N ILE A 418 10.46 13.03 22.09
CA ILE A 418 10.10 12.58 20.76
C ILE A 418 8.92 11.61 20.83
N ILE A 419 7.85 11.91 20.06
CA ILE A 419 6.59 11.20 20.13
C ILE A 419 6.27 10.61 18.77
N PHE A 420 5.91 9.33 18.73
CA PHE A 420 5.57 8.62 17.49
C PHE A 420 4.64 7.45 17.76
N GLY A 421 3.81 7.11 16.80
CA GLY A 421 2.98 5.92 16.82
C GLY A 421 3.63 4.75 16.08
N ALA A 422 3.34 3.52 16.47
CA ALA A 422 3.75 2.32 15.76
C ALA A 422 2.56 1.40 15.51
N TRP A 423 2.69 0.50 14.53
CA TRP A 423 1.63 -0.46 14.20
C TRP A 423 1.60 -1.67 15.17
N ASP A 424 2.04 -1.45 16.38
CA ASP A 424 2.01 -2.40 17.51
C ASP A 424 1.03 -1.99 18.61
N THR A 425 0.00 -1.21 18.24
CA THR A 425 -1.05 -0.65 19.12
C THR A 425 -0.65 0.54 19.97
N ASN A 426 0.63 0.96 19.97
CA ASN A 426 1.12 1.97 20.91
C ASN A 426 1.48 3.30 20.25
N LEU A 427 1.32 4.37 21.03
CA LEU A 427 1.97 5.66 20.87
C LEU A 427 3.08 5.77 21.94
N TYR A 428 4.27 6.14 21.52
CA TYR A 428 5.45 6.21 22.38
C TYR A 428 5.91 7.65 22.57
N CYS A 429 6.38 7.97 23.77
CA CYS A 429 7.15 9.17 24.07
C CYS A 429 8.49 8.76 24.67
N LEU A 430 9.57 9.12 23.99
CA LEU A 430 10.94 8.88 24.45
C LEU A 430 11.63 10.20 24.74
N ASN A 431 12.65 10.17 25.61
CA ASN A 431 13.60 11.27 25.72
C ASN A 431 14.43 11.34 24.43
N LYS A 432 14.39 12.45 23.69
CA LYS A 432 15.06 12.57 22.39
C LYS A 432 16.59 12.50 22.46
N ASN A 433 17.19 12.75 23.65
CA ASN A 433 18.65 12.75 23.82
C ASN A 433 19.20 11.38 24.22
N THR A 434 18.44 10.60 25.01
CA THR A 434 18.88 9.30 25.55
C THR A 434 18.16 8.11 24.91
N GLY A 435 16.99 8.32 24.32
CA GLY A 435 16.15 7.24 23.79
C GLY A 435 15.37 6.48 24.87
N GLU A 436 15.43 6.92 26.14
CA GLU A 436 14.71 6.27 27.24
C GLU A 436 13.21 6.53 27.15
N LEU A 437 12.40 5.52 27.54
CA LEU A 437 10.95 5.64 27.58
C LEU A 437 10.53 6.61 28.69
N ILE A 438 9.74 7.62 28.33
CA ILE A 438 9.05 8.49 29.28
C ILE A 438 7.68 7.91 29.58
N TRP A 439 6.88 7.66 28.55
CA TRP A 439 5.59 6.98 28.66
C TRP A 439 5.20 6.30 27.34
N LYS A 440 4.26 5.38 27.42
CA LYS A 440 3.55 4.83 26.27
C LYS A 440 2.05 4.85 26.51
N TRP A 441 1.29 5.01 25.44
CA TRP A 441 -0.17 5.01 25.45
C TRP A 441 -0.71 4.03 24.41
N ASN A 442 -1.83 3.38 24.72
CA ASN A 442 -2.67 2.69 23.74
C ASN A 442 -4.16 2.97 24.01
N ASN A 443 -5.02 2.56 23.09
CA ASN A 443 -6.46 2.79 23.18
C ASN A 443 -7.21 1.73 24.02
N GLY A 444 -6.52 0.83 24.70
CA GLY A 444 -7.08 -0.28 25.47
C GLY A 444 -7.37 -1.54 24.61
N ASN A 445 -6.90 -1.57 23.37
CA ASN A 445 -7.15 -2.68 22.43
C ASN A 445 -5.83 -3.32 21.94
N ASP A 446 -5.17 -4.05 22.82
CA ASP A 446 -3.86 -4.65 22.59
C ASP A 446 -3.83 -5.73 21.48
N LYS A 447 -5.00 -6.18 21.00
CA LYS A 447 -5.11 -7.28 20.03
C LYS A 447 -5.42 -6.83 18.61
N GLN A 448 -5.83 -5.58 18.41
CA GLN A 448 -6.24 -5.09 17.10
C GLN A 448 -5.25 -4.07 16.54
N VAL A 449 -4.20 -4.57 15.91
CA VAL A 449 -3.18 -3.78 15.21
C VAL A 449 -3.80 -2.75 14.25
N LEU A 450 -4.97 -3.04 13.67
CA LEU A 450 -5.73 -2.13 12.81
C LEU A 450 -6.00 -0.76 13.46
N TYR A 451 -6.13 -0.71 14.78
CA TYR A 451 -6.42 0.53 15.52
C TYR A 451 -5.17 1.21 16.07
N SER A 452 -3.99 0.80 15.63
CA SER A 452 -2.73 1.41 16.04
C SER A 452 -2.60 2.86 15.58
N ALA A 453 -1.88 3.66 16.35
CA ALA A 453 -1.47 5.02 15.99
C ALA A 453 -0.30 5.04 14.97
N GLY A 454 -0.12 3.99 14.17
CA GLY A 454 1.08 3.77 13.33
C GLY A 454 1.24 4.74 12.16
N ASN A 455 0.16 5.38 11.72
CA ASN A 455 0.17 6.35 10.62
C ASN A 455 -0.41 7.70 11.05
N VAL A 456 -0.03 8.19 12.23
CA VAL A 456 -0.51 9.47 12.73
C VAL A 456 0.64 10.49 12.85
N ASN A 457 0.34 11.73 12.49
CA ASN A 457 1.21 12.87 12.71
C ASN A 457 0.69 13.64 13.94
N VAL A 458 1.28 13.38 15.10
CA VAL A 458 0.85 13.97 16.36
C VAL A 458 1.08 15.48 16.33
N VAL A 459 0.13 16.25 16.86
CA VAL A 459 0.22 17.71 17.01
C VAL A 459 0.21 18.07 18.49
N SER A 460 0.98 19.07 18.90
CA SER A 460 1.04 19.51 20.30
C SER A 460 0.73 20.99 20.48
N SER A 461 0.06 21.32 21.58
CA SER A 461 0.14 22.60 22.27
C SER A 461 1.34 22.60 23.25
N LYS A 462 1.36 23.47 24.26
CA LYS A 462 2.43 23.47 25.28
C LYS A 462 2.37 22.25 26.19
N SER A 463 1.17 21.84 26.62
CA SER A 463 0.97 20.76 27.60
C SER A 463 0.12 19.58 27.09
N ARG A 464 -0.43 19.66 25.88
CA ARG A 464 -1.36 18.66 25.36
C ARG A 464 -0.90 18.11 24.00
N LEU A 465 -1.23 16.84 23.74
CA LEU A 465 -1.06 16.16 22.45
C LEU A 465 -2.43 15.91 21.85
N TYR A 466 -2.54 16.14 20.54
CA TYR A 466 -3.74 15.91 19.75
C TYR A 466 -3.40 14.96 18.61
N PHE A 467 -4.19 13.90 18.47
CA PHE A 467 -4.07 12.96 17.34
C PHE A 467 -5.37 12.20 17.12
N VAL A 468 -5.46 11.54 15.99
CA VAL A 468 -6.58 10.67 15.64
C VAL A 468 -6.12 9.23 15.54
N THR A 469 -7.01 8.30 15.82
CA THR A 469 -6.75 6.87 15.67
C THR A 469 -7.68 6.26 14.61
N PRO A 470 -7.28 5.15 13.95
CA PRO A 470 -8.08 4.53 12.87
C PRO A 470 -9.50 4.14 13.27
N GLU A 471 -9.78 3.92 14.56
CA GLU A 471 -11.14 3.74 15.07
C GLU A 471 -11.98 5.03 15.10
N ARG A 472 -11.47 6.13 14.50
CA ARG A 472 -12.17 7.41 14.27
C ARG A 472 -12.35 8.29 15.50
N PHE A 473 -11.46 8.16 16.47
CA PHE A 473 -11.43 9.02 17.64
C PHE A 473 -10.42 10.14 17.51
N LEU A 474 -10.84 11.36 17.86
CA LEU A 474 -9.92 12.42 18.27
C LEU A 474 -9.53 12.16 19.73
N THR A 475 -8.24 12.07 19.98
CA THR A 475 -7.66 11.79 21.30
C THR A 475 -6.78 12.95 21.73
N ILE A 476 -6.93 13.41 22.98
CA ILE A 476 -6.12 14.44 23.59
C ILE A 476 -5.47 13.85 24.84
N LEU A 477 -4.13 13.90 24.88
CA LEU A 477 -3.35 13.44 26.03
C LEU A 477 -2.65 14.60 26.71
N GLU A 478 -2.33 14.42 27.97
CA GLU A 478 -1.34 15.24 28.68
C GLU A 478 0.06 14.91 28.14
N LEU A 479 0.80 15.92 27.71
CA LEU A 479 2.12 15.77 27.07
C LEU A 479 3.15 15.08 28.00
N GLU A 480 3.14 15.43 29.28
CA GLU A 480 4.16 14.97 30.24
C GLU A 480 3.98 13.51 30.64
N THR A 481 2.75 13.05 30.76
CA THR A 481 2.42 11.73 31.34
C THR A 481 1.81 10.73 30.37
N GLY A 482 1.34 11.20 29.21
CA GLY A 482 0.56 10.38 28.28
C GLY A 482 -0.85 10.04 28.79
N LYS A 483 -1.31 10.66 29.87
CA LYS A 483 -2.67 10.45 30.40
C LYS A 483 -3.72 10.97 29.42
N THR A 484 -4.74 10.16 29.14
CA THR A 484 -5.88 10.58 28.33
C THR A 484 -6.69 11.64 29.06
N LEU A 485 -6.81 12.81 28.44
CA LEU A 485 -7.60 13.93 28.93
C LEU A 485 -9.00 13.92 28.30
N LEU A 486 -9.08 13.65 27.00
CA LEU A 486 -10.36 13.54 26.28
C LEU A 486 -10.21 12.56 25.11
N ARG A 487 -11.29 11.82 24.82
CA ARG A 487 -11.38 10.96 23.65
C ARG A 487 -12.81 10.98 23.12
N THR A 488 -12.99 11.38 21.85
CA THR A 488 -14.32 11.54 21.24
C THR A 488 -14.35 11.05 19.79
N SER A 489 -15.47 10.40 19.40
CA SER A 489 -15.77 9.97 18.02
C SER A 489 -16.75 10.89 17.31
N LYS A 490 -17.02 12.08 17.86
CA LYS A 490 -18.02 13.03 17.38
C LYS A 490 -17.96 13.31 15.87
N TRP A 491 -16.73 13.43 15.33
CA TRP A 491 -16.52 13.83 13.93
C TRP A 491 -16.09 12.69 13.00
N LYS A 492 -15.94 11.47 13.49
CA LYS A 492 -15.43 10.32 12.70
C LYS A 492 -14.14 10.67 11.95
N VAL A 493 -13.18 11.29 12.63
CA VAL A 493 -11.90 11.72 12.07
C VAL A 493 -11.03 10.56 11.62
N ARG A 494 -10.11 10.83 10.68
CA ARG A 494 -9.13 9.87 10.17
C ARG A 494 -7.72 10.47 10.28
N GLU A 495 -6.71 9.69 9.92
CA GLU A 495 -5.28 9.94 10.15
C GLU A 495 -4.71 11.19 9.45
N SER A 496 -5.46 11.84 8.55
CA SER A 496 -5.06 13.10 7.92
C SER A 496 -5.20 14.25 8.91
N MET A 497 -4.08 14.80 9.32
CA MET A 497 -3.96 15.82 10.37
C MET A 497 -2.93 16.88 10.03
N GLY A 498 -3.05 18.05 10.68
CA GLY A 498 -2.10 19.13 10.59
C GLY A 498 -2.25 20.15 11.71
N LYS A 499 -1.35 21.12 11.71
CA LYS A 499 -1.32 22.22 12.66
C LYS A 499 -1.31 23.53 11.90
N SER A 500 -2.02 24.55 12.40
CA SER A 500 -1.94 25.88 11.84
C SER A 500 -0.55 26.49 12.02
N GLN A 501 -0.18 27.36 11.09
CA GLN A 501 1.14 28.00 11.08
C GLN A 501 1.35 28.90 12.30
N ASP A 502 0.28 29.52 12.80
CA ASP A 502 0.28 30.32 14.03
C ASP A 502 0.19 29.47 15.32
N GLY A 503 0.02 28.16 15.20
CA GLY A 503 -0.06 27.23 16.31
C GLY A 503 -1.35 27.24 17.10
N LYS A 504 -2.42 27.91 16.61
CA LYS A 504 -3.70 28.03 17.35
C LYS A 504 -4.71 26.93 17.02
N TRP A 505 -4.53 26.22 15.91
CA TRP A 505 -5.50 25.27 15.40
C TRP A 505 -4.88 23.90 15.12
N PHE A 506 -5.62 22.87 15.46
CA PHE A 506 -5.46 21.51 14.98
C PHE A 506 -6.44 21.26 13.85
N TYR A 507 -5.95 20.68 12.76
CA TYR A 507 -6.74 20.26 11.62
C TYR A 507 -6.84 18.75 11.56
N ALA A 508 -8.02 18.24 11.19
CA ALA A 508 -8.20 16.83 10.85
C ALA A 508 -9.22 16.69 9.71
N LYS A 509 -9.08 15.65 8.92
CA LYS A 509 -10.06 15.28 7.90
C LYS A 509 -11.02 14.24 8.48
N THR A 510 -12.32 14.36 8.17
CA THR A 510 -13.33 13.37 8.55
C THR A 510 -13.55 12.33 7.45
N MET A 511 -14.14 11.19 7.78
CA MET A 511 -14.52 10.18 6.79
C MET A 511 -15.64 10.62 5.85
N ASN A 512 -16.33 11.71 6.16
CA ASN A 512 -17.34 12.31 5.29
C ASN A 512 -16.73 13.30 4.27
N GLY A 513 -15.39 13.44 4.26
CA GLY A 513 -14.70 14.37 3.37
C GLY A 513 -14.81 15.83 3.82
N GLU A 514 -14.83 16.07 5.13
CA GLU A 514 -14.89 17.39 5.73
C GLU A 514 -13.54 17.77 6.34
N LEU A 515 -13.22 19.06 6.40
CA LEU A 515 -12.12 19.62 7.19
C LEU A 515 -12.65 20.07 8.55
N LEU A 516 -12.13 19.46 9.60
CA LEU A 516 -12.34 19.84 10.99
C LEU A 516 -11.22 20.79 11.44
N ARG A 517 -11.57 21.89 12.12
CA ARG A 517 -10.67 22.84 12.77
C ARG A 517 -11.01 22.92 14.24
N VAL A 518 -10.06 22.53 15.12
CA VAL A 518 -10.20 22.45 16.57
C VAL A 518 -9.21 23.40 17.24
N PRO A 519 -9.56 24.12 18.33
CA PRO A 519 -8.61 24.93 19.08
C PRO A 519 -7.44 24.09 19.61
N LEU A 520 -6.22 24.57 19.37
CA LEU A 520 -4.99 23.99 19.89
C LEU A 520 -4.50 24.85 21.06
N THR A 521 -5.12 24.70 22.23
CA THR A 521 -4.88 25.55 23.40
C THR A 521 -4.85 24.73 24.69
N ASP A 522 -4.11 25.23 25.67
CA ASP A 522 -4.05 24.68 27.02
C ASP A 522 -5.10 25.28 27.95
N ASP A 523 -5.67 26.44 27.58
CA ASP A 523 -6.58 27.22 28.41
C ASP A 523 -8.03 26.72 28.36
N LEU A 524 -8.37 25.87 27.39
CA LEU A 524 -9.72 25.32 27.25
C LEU A 524 -9.97 24.26 28.32
N GLU A 525 -11.05 24.42 29.09
CA GLU A 525 -11.60 23.35 29.91
C GLU A 525 -12.08 22.21 28.98
N LEU A 526 -11.43 21.05 29.07
CA LEU A 526 -11.66 19.93 28.18
C LEU A 526 -12.94 19.18 28.53
N SER A 527 -13.97 19.42 27.74
CA SER A 527 -15.16 18.60 27.62
C SER A 527 -15.50 18.44 26.12
N GLU A 528 -16.24 17.41 25.77
CA GLU A 528 -16.70 17.25 24.38
C GLU A 528 -17.54 18.46 23.96
N GLU A 529 -18.42 18.95 24.81
CA GLU A 529 -19.28 20.10 24.55
C GLU A 529 -18.48 21.38 24.27
N ASN A 530 -17.51 21.70 25.12
CA ASN A 530 -16.64 22.87 24.93
C ASN A 530 -15.82 22.75 23.65
N LEU A 531 -15.27 21.57 23.38
CA LEU A 531 -14.48 21.34 22.18
C LEU A 531 -15.33 21.50 20.91
N VAL A 532 -16.54 20.93 20.90
CA VAL A 532 -17.49 21.04 19.79
C VAL A 532 -17.90 22.49 19.54
N SER A 533 -18.24 23.24 20.59
CA SER A 533 -18.70 24.64 20.48
C SER A 533 -17.67 25.59 19.88
N GLN A 534 -16.37 25.29 20.03
CA GLN A 534 -15.27 26.10 19.53
C GLN A 534 -14.64 25.56 18.24
N SER A 535 -15.09 24.39 17.77
CA SER A 535 -14.61 23.79 16.54
C SER A 535 -15.43 24.26 15.33
N LYS A 536 -14.81 24.19 14.15
CA LYS A 536 -15.49 24.45 12.87
C LYS A 536 -15.32 23.24 11.94
N VAL A 537 -16.36 22.98 11.16
CA VAL A 537 -16.37 21.93 10.14
C VAL A 537 -16.67 22.58 8.79
N LEU A 538 -15.89 22.26 7.77
CA LEU A 538 -16.07 22.70 6.39
C LEU A 538 -16.27 21.47 5.50
N ASP A 539 -17.40 21.37 4.83
CA ASP A 539 -17.65 20.32 3.83
C ASP A 539 -16.80 20.58 2.57
N LEU A 540 -15.89 19.65 2.29
CA LEU A 540 -15.02 19.68 1.10
C LEU A 540 -15.65 18.95 -0.10
N LYS A 541 -16.84 18.38 0.06
CA LYS A 541 -17.58 17.60 -0.95
C LYS A 541 -16.84 16.39 -1.51
N LEU A 542 -15.85 15.88 -0.79
CA LEU A 542 -15.08 14.70 -1.17
C LEU A 542 -15.86 13.39 -0.98
N GLY A 543 -16.96 13.40 -0.22
CA GLY A 543 -17.72 12.21 0.15
C GLY A 543 -16.90 11.30 1.07
N TYR A 544 -16.99 9.97 0.87
CA TYR A 544 -16.22 9.01 1.66
C TYR A 544 -14.73 9.17 1.42
N GLU A 545 -14.00 9.55 2.47
CA GLU A 545 -12.59 9.92 2.38
C GLU A 545 -11.77 9.38 3.55
N HIS A 546 -10.62 8.77 3.27
CA HIS A 546 -9.72 8.22 4.28
C HIS A 546 -8.23 8.33 3.91
N ASN A 547 -7.89 9.18 2.94
CA ASN A 547 -6.49 9.45 2.60
C ASN A 547 -5.74 9.98 3.84
N PRO A 548 -4.58 9.39 4.21
CA PRO A 548 -3.84 9.75 5.42
C PRO A 548 -2.87 10.92 5.23
N ALA A 549 -2.79 11.52 4.03
CA ALA A 549 -1.88 12.63 3.76
C ALA A 549 -2.02 13.72 4.82
N SER A 550 -0.90 14.20 5.35
CA SER A 550 -0.88 15.28 6.31
C SER A 550 -1.47 16.57 5.73
N ILE A 551 -2.17 17.33 6.57
CA ILE A 551 -2.70 18.65 6.22
C ILE A 551 -1.59 19.67 6.43
N LEU A 552 -1.31 20.49 5.40
CA LEU A 552 -0.30 21.54 5.45
C LEU A 552 -0.98 22.91 5.44
N GLU A 553 -0.68 23.77 6.41
CA GLU A 553 -0.95 25.20 6.28
C GLU A 553 0.32 25.96 5.91
N HIS A 554 0.25 26.77 4.86
CA HIS A 554 1.34 27.62 4.40
C HIS A 554 0.79 28.87 3.72
N ASN A 555 1.29 30.06 4.11
CA ASN A 555 0.88 31.37 3.55
C ASN A 555 -0.64 31.57 3.52
N ASN A 556 -1.31 31.40 4.66
CA ASN A 556 -2.75 31.51 4.86
C ASN A 556 -3.59 30.56 3.97
N LYS A 557 -3.00 29.49 3.48
CA LYS A 557 -3.67 28.44 2.71
C LYS A 557 -3.49 27.08 3.40
N ILE A 558 -4.58 26.32 3.51
CA ILE A 558 -4.58 24.95 4.00
C ILE A 558 -4.67 24.02 2.80
N TYR A 559 -3.73 23.10 2.65
CA TYR A 559 -3.65 22.12 1.58
C TYR A 559 -4.07 20.75 2.09
N LEU A 560 -5.03 20.12 1.41
CA LEU A 560 -5.54 18.79 1.73
C LEU A 560 -5.49 17.91 0.48
N GLY A 561 -5.07 16.66 0.67
CA GLY A 561 -5.09 15.64 -0.39
C GLY A 561 -6.27 14.68 -0.23
N SER A 562 -6.77 14.15 -1.34
CA SER A 562 -7.78 13.11 -1.37
C SER A 562 -7.19 11.76 -1.83
N ARG A 563 -7.99 10.69 -1.65
CA ARG A 563 -7.66 9.35 -2.15
C ARG A 563 -7.80 9.23 -3.67
N LYS A 564 -8.44 10.20 -4.33
CA LYS A 564 -8.69 10.23 -5.77
C LYS A 564 -7.85 11.26 -6.54
N GLY A 565 -6.78 11.77 -5.92
CA GLY A 565 -5.85 12.69 -6.58
C GLY A 565 -6.29 14.15 -6.59
N GLU A 566 -7.31 14.52 -5.83
CA GLU A 566 -7.72 15.90 -5.66
C GLU A 566 -6.87 16.58 -4.60
N VAL A 567 -6.49 17.81 -4.84
CA VAL A 567 -5.92 18.73 -3.86
C VAL A 567 -6.89 19.87 -3.64
N ILE A 568 -7.37 19.99 -2.41
CA ILE A 568 -8.26 21.07 -1.99
C ILE A 568 -7.43 22.12 -1.26
N ILE A 569 -7.63 23.39 -1.63
CA ILE A 569 -6.96 24.53 -1.00
C ILE A 569 -8.04 25.39 -0.32
N VAL A 570 -7.86 25.60 0.97
CA VAL A 570 -8.79 26.35 1.83
C VAL A 570 -8.09 27.61 2.33
N ASP A 571 -8.77 28.75 2.32
CA ASP A 571 -8.33 29.97 3.00
C ASP A 571 -8.38 29.75 4.52
N SER A 572 -7.26 29.89 5.23
CA SER A 572 -7.19 29.56 6.65
C SER A 572 -7.92 30.56 7.55
N GLU A 573 -8.06 31.82 7.14
CA GLU A 573 -8.75 32.86 7.92
C GLU A 573 -10.26 32.77 7.72
N LYS A 574 -10.74 32.79 6.46
CA LYS A 574 -12.16 32.70 6.11
C LYS A 574 -12.73 31.31 6.34
N PHE A 575 -11.88 30.27 6.28
CA PHE A 575 -12.23 28.88 6.40
C PHE A 575 -13.23 28.43 5.31
N GLU A 576 -12.89 28.74 4.06
CA GLU A 576 -13.66 28.43 2.86
C GLU A 576 -12.75 27.87 1.75
N VAL A 577 -13.28 26.99 0.90
CA VAL A 577 -12.55 26.43 -0.25
C VAL A 577 -12.31 27.56 -1.27
N ILE A 578 -11.04 27.74 -1.65
CA ILE A 578 -10.63 28.74 -2.64
C ILE A 578 -10.15 28.12 -3.95
N LYS A 579 -9.75 26.85 -3.94
CA LYS A 579 -9.29 26.14 -5.14
C LYS A 579 -9.43 24.64 -4.97
N GLU A 580 -9.82 23.98 -6.05
CA GLU A 580 -9.78 22.52 -6.19
C GLU A 580 -8.93 22.18 -7.42
N GLN A 581 -8.04 21.18 -7.30
CA GLN A 581 -7.18 20.75 -8.40
C GLN A 581 -7.25 19.22 -8.48
N HIS A 582 -7.67 18.69 -9.62
CA HIS A 582 -7.65 17.26 -9.88
C HIS A 582 -6.34 16.91 -10.61
N LEU A 583 -5.41 16.26 -9.90
CA LEU A 583 -4.05 15.97 -10.37
C LEU A 583 -3.89 14.58 -10.97
N GLY A 584 -4.75 13.63 -10.60
CA GLY A 584 -4.67 12.24 -11.03
C GLY A 584 -5.77 11.38 -10.42
N ASN A 585 -5.63 10.06 -10.49
CA ASN A 585 -6.64 9.09 -10.04
C ASN A 585 -6.20 8.28 -8.82
N SER A 586 -5.12 8.67 -8.16
CA SER A 586 -4.57 7.95 -7.01
C SER A 586 -4.39 8.86 -5.80
N SER A 587 -4.20 8.26 -4.64
CA SER A 587 -4.00 8.98 -3.39
C SER A 587 -2.85 9.98 -3.45
N VAL A 588 -3.08 11.16 -2.88
CA VAL A 588 -2.05 12.16 -2.58
C VAL A 588 -1.19 11.66 -1.42
N ASN A 589 0.13 11.69 -1.53
CA ASN A 589 1.05 11.21 -0.48
C ASN A 589 1.24 12.22 0.66
N GLY A 590 1.14 13.50 0.37
CA GLY A 590 1.38 14.59 1.31
C GLY A 590 1.96 15.81 0.61
N PHE A 591 2.43 16.77 1.40
CA PHE A 591 2.92 18.05 0.91
C PHE A 591 4.32 18.33 1.43
N SER A 592 5.12 19.01 0.62
CA SER A 592 6.43 19.54 1.00
C SER A 592 6.61 20.97 0.47
N ILE A 593 7.50 21.71 1.10
CA ILE A 593 7.78 23.09 0.74
C ILE A 593 9.23 23.18 0.26
N ASP A 594 9.45 23.78 -0.89
CA ASP A 594 10.80 24.04 -1.39
C ASP A 594 11.41 25.31 -0.77
N GLN A 595 12.68 25.56 -1.05
CA GLN A 595 13.40 26.72 -0.48
C GLN A 595 12.92 28.09 -1.00
N LYS A 596 12.00 28.11 -1.96
CA LYS A 596 11.32 29.33 -2.44
C LYS A 596 9.94 29.52 -1.81
N GLY A 597 9.54 28.63 -0.89
CA GLY A 597 8.23 28.64 -0.26
C GLY A 597 7.10 28.11 -1.15
N ARG A 598 7.41 27.41 -2.24
CA ARG A 598 6.42 26.79 -3.13
C ARG A 598 6.01 25.44 -2.58
N VAL A 599 4.72 25.13 -2.65
CA VAL A 599 4.15 23.86 -2.18
C VAL A 599 4.17 22.82 -3.29
N TRP A 600 4.60 21.62 -2.94
CA TRP A 600 4.69 20.46 -3.82
C TRP A 600 3.93 19.27 -3.25
N THR A 601 3.45 18.41 -4.13
CA THR A 601 2.84 17.13 -3.76
C THR A 601 3.28 16.03 -4.71
N SER A 602 3.08 14.78 -4.29
CA SER A 602 3.23 13.61 -5.14
C SER A 602 1.99 12.72 -5.03
N LEU A 603 1.70 11.99 -6.10
CA LEU A 603 0.64 11.00 -6.18
C LEU A 603 1.23 9.59 -6.32
N ILE A 604 0.50 8.60 -5.79
CA ILE A 604 0.94 7.19 -5.85
C ILE A 604 1.19 6.75 -7.30
N GLU A 605 0.45 7.24 -8.27
CA GLU A 605 0.65 6.94 -9.70
C GLU A 605 1.94 7.52 -10.33
N GLY A 606 2.89 8.01 -9.53
CA GLY A 606 4.20 8.46 -10.00
C GLY A 606 4.26 9.92 -10.47
N GLY A 607 3.22 10.72 -10.23
CA GLY A 607 3.21 12.16 -10.54
C GLY A 607 3.78 13.00 -9.39
N ILE A 608 4.64 13.99 -9.71
CA ILE A 608 5.08 15.05 -8.77
C ILE A 608 4.61 16.39 -9.33
N TYR A 609 3.93 17.18 -8.51
CA TYR A 609 3.25 18.41 -8.93
C TYR A 609 3.71 19.60 -8.10
N LEU A 610 3.84 20.73 -8.76
CA LEU A 610 3.95 22.04 -8.13
C LEU A 610 2.55 22.62 -7.99
N LEU A 611 2.17 22.98 -6.77
CA LEU A 611 0.89 23.63 -6.46
C LEU A 611 1.11 25.14 -6.37
N ASP A 612 0.21 25.91 -6.95
CA ASP A 612 0.26 27.39 -6.90
C ASP A 612 -0.51 27.95 -5.70
#